data_b4a6d507f0c605f52d9ab25c00a75950
#
_entry.id   b4a6d507f0c605f52d9ab25c00a75950
#
_cell.length_a   1.000
_cell.length_b   1.000
_cell.length_c   1.000
_cell.angle_alpha   90.00
_cell.angle_beta   90.00
_cell.angle_gamma   90.00
#
_symmetry.space_group_name_H-M   'P 1'
#
loop_
_entity.id
_entity.type
_entity.pdbx_description
1 polymer ?
#
loop_
_entity_poly.entity_id
_entity_poly.type
_entity_poly.pdbx_seq_one_letter_code
_entity_poly.pdbx_strand_id
1 'polypeptide(L)'
;MVSNGKEALQFLENENVDLVIADIRMPEMTGLELLETLRKDKKSDVYFVILSGYADFSYAQQALQNDCTDYILKPVDKEMLLKVLSKVLVLKNEKNQINEDNKKMKQAYLARHLISLIQGKYDEVNLNYVKENMRCEGGARYVEIQMEQLPAGDEILDSDMRSLQRKMYESCVAFLGADSAHCVFDVSVNEKVYDIGFIFSDYMAEEAAKNERKYLEDLRRYICDNTQKNIVMLVGRKVSDISKIARSYGNACMLRSFQGFRIVK
;
A
#
# COMPACT_ATOMS: atom_id res chain seq x y z
N MET A 1 -31.79 1.53 -3.92
CA MET A 1 -32.53 0.38 -4.52
C MET A 1 -32.94 0.82 -5.91
N VAL A 2 -32.77 -0.03 -6.90
CA VAL A 2 -33.08 0.25 -8.31
C VAL A 2 -34.13 -0.72 -8.80
N SER A 3 -34.82 -0.40 -9.89
CA SER A 3 -36.03 -1.12 -10.31
C SER A 3 -35.79 -2.22 -11.35
N ASN A 4 -34.65 -2.18 -12.04
CA ASN A 4 -34.28 -3.13 -13.08
C ASN A 4 -32.76 -3.26 -13.27
N GLY A 5 -32.32 -4.24 -14.06
CA GLY A 5 -30.91 -4.51 -14.29
C GLY A 5 -30.16 -3.43 -15.03
N LYS A 6 -30.80 -2.65 -15.92
CA LYS A 6 -30.14 -1.54 -16.62
C LYS A 6 -29.83 -0.37 -15.69
N GLU A 7 -30.81 -0.02 -14.83
CA GLU A 7 -30.56 0.98 -13.78
C GLU A 7 -29.46 0.53 -12.83
N ALA A 8 -29.42 -0.77 -12.50
CA ALA A 8 -28.35 -1.34 -11.67
C ALA A 8 -26.97 -1.19 -12.34
N LEU A 9 -26.84 -1.45 -13.64
CA LEU A 9 -25.59 -1.24 -14.38
C LEU A 9 -25.14 0.23 -14.36
N GLN A 10 -26.06 1.17 -14.61
CA GLN A 10 -25.75 2.59 -14.58
C GLN A 10 -25.31 3.05 -13.18
N PHE A 11 -25.94 2.51 -12.14
CA PHE A 11 -25.56 2.80 -10.76
C PHE A 11 -24.14 2.29 -10.44
N LEU A 12 -23.85 1.06 -10.85
CA LEU A 12 -22.54 0.42 -10.63
C LEU A 12 -21.39 1.04 -11.44
N GLU A 13 -21.69 1.79 -12.51
CA GLU A 13 -20.67 2.57 -13.22
C GLU A 13 -20.21 3.82 -12.46
N ASN A 14 -21.06 4.37 -11.60
CA ASN A 14 -20.80 5.61 -10.89
C ASN A 14 -20.48 5.41 -9.40
N GLU A 15 -20.87 4.27 -8.83
CA GLU A 15 -20.79 4.00 -7.40
C GLU A 15 -20.08 2.68 -7.12
N ASN A 16 -19.20 2.69 -6.12
CA ASN A 16 -18.55 1.47 -5.63
C ASN A 16 -19.51 0.69 -4.74
N VAL A 17 -19.85 -0.51 -5.16
CA VAL A 17 -20.76 -1.41 -4.44
C VAL A 17 -20.04 -2.72 -4.14
N ASP A 18 -20.13 -3.18 -2.90
CA ASP A 18 -19.53 -4.45 -2.48
C ASP A 18 -20.40 -5.67 -2.82
N LEU A 19 -21.73 -5.51 -2.75
CA LEU A 19 -22.69 -6.60 -2.92
C LEU A 19 -23.90 -6.13 -3.70
N VAL A 20 -24.28 -6.90 -4.70
CA VAL A 20 -25.54 -6.79 -5.44
C VAL A 20 -26.46 -7.94 -5.04
N ILE A 21 -27.69 -7.64 -4.69
CA ILE A 21 -28.74 -8.64 -4.48
C ILE A 21 -29.83 -8.36 -5.51
N ALA A 22 -30.06 -9.29 -6.44
CA ALA A 22 -30.98 -9.11 -7.54
C ALA A 22 -31.99 -10.25 -7.65
N ASP A 23 -33.21 -9.90 -7.97
CA ASP A 23 -34.23 -10.90 -8.41
C ASP A 23 -33.86 -11.42 -9.81
N ILE A 24 -34.14 -12.67 -10.09
CA ILE A 24 -34.01 -13.21 -11.46
C ILE A 24 -34.93 -12.44 -12.39
N ARG A 25 -36.19 -12.28 -12.00
CA ARG A 25 -37.20 -11.66 -12.87
C ARG A 25 -37.33 -10.17 -12.57
N MET A 26 -36.66 -9.38 -13.39
CA MET A 26 -36.80 -7.92 -13.40
C MET A 26 -37.20 -7.46 -14.81
N PRO A 27 -37.89 -6.32 -14.94
CA PRO A 27 -38.20 -5.76 -16.26
C PRO A 27 -36.92 -5.32 -16.98
N GLU A 28 -36.94 -5.27 -18.29
CA GLU A 28 -35.88 -4.82 -19.21
C GLU A 28 -34.59 -5.68 -19.20
N MET A 29 -34.07 -6.04 -18.04
CA MET A 29 -32.89 -6.87 -17.87
C MET A 29 -33.02 -7.72 -16.61
N THR A 30 -32.93 -9.03 -16.79
CA THR A 30 -33.01 -10.01 -15.69
C THR A 30 -31.79 -9.96 -14.78
N GLY A 31 -31.87 -10.50 -13.56
CA GLY A 31 -30.73 -10.60 -12.67
C GLY A 31 -29.61 -11.47 -13.20
N LEU A 32 -29.92 -12.50 -14.00
CA LEU A 32 -28.90 -13.34 -14.64
C LEU A 32 -28.18 -12.62 -15.78
N GLU A 33 -28.89 -11.85 -16.61
CA GLU A 33 -28.30 -11.03 -17.66
C GLU A 33 -27.42 -9.91 -17.05
N LEU A 34 -27.86 -9.32 -15.94
CA LEU A 34 -27.07 -8.35 -15.19
C LEU A 34 -25.76 -8.99 -14.69
N LEU A 35 -25.83 -10.17 -14.05
CA LEU A 35 -24.67 -10.89 -13.58
C LEU A 35 -23.70 -11.22 -14.73
N GLU A 36 -24.23 -11.76 -15.83
CA GLU A 36 -23.43 -12.10 -17.01
C GLU A 36 -22.72 -10.89 -17.59
N THR A 37 -23.41 -9.76 -17.74
CA THR A 37 -22.84 -8.49 -18.22
C THR A 37 -21.73 -7.99 -17.29
N LEU A 38 -21.95 -8.05 -15.97
CA LEU A 38 -20.95 -7.64 -14.99
C LEU A 38 -19.67 -8.49 -15.07
N ARG A 39 -19.81 -9.81 -15.27
CA ARG A 39 -18.65 -10.72 -15.35
C ARG A 39 -17.94 -10.64 -16.69
N LYS A 40 -18.66 -10.71 -17.80
CA LYS A 40 -18.08 -10.82 -19.14
C LYS A 40 -17.64 -9.48 -19.71
N ASP A 41 -18.49 -8.47 -19.65
CA ASP A 41 -18.27 -7.20 -20.32
C ASP A 41 -17.55 -6.18 -19.42
N LYS A 42 -17.93 -6.10 -18.14
CA LYS A 42 -17.37 -5.13 -17.19
C LYS A 42 -16.21 -5.71 -16.36
N LYS A 43 -15.95 -7.02 -16.42
CA LYS A 43 -14.95 -7.73 -15.62
C LYS A 43 -15.02 -7.37 -14.12
N SER A 44 -16.22 -7.10 -13.63
CA SER A 44 -16.50 -6.74 -12.26
C SER A 44 -16.50 -7.98 -11.38
N ASP A 45 -15.87 -7.90 -10.24
CA ASP A 45 -15.81 -8.95 -9.21
C ASP A 45 -16.67 -8.64 -7.98
N VAL A 46 -17.68 -7.75 -8.14
CA VAL A 46 -18.67 -7.45 -7.11
C VAL A 46 -19.37 -8.72 -6.65
N TYR A 47 -19.54 -8.88 -5.34
CA TYR A 47 -20.30 -10.02 -4.82
C TYR A 47 -21.74 -9.94 -5.31
N PHE A 48 -22.25 -11.06 -5.83
CA PHE A 48 -23.58 -11.06 -6.47
C PHE A 48 -24.42 -12.20 -5.92
N VAL A 49 -25.61 -11.87 -5.45
CA VAL A 49 -26.59 -12.82 -4.90
C VAL A 49 -27.86 -12.76 -5.73
N ILE A 50 -28.31 -13.92 -6.16
CA ILE A 50 -29.56 -14.07 -6.90
C ILE A 50 -30.69 -14.45 -5.95
N LEU A 51 -31.83 -13.77 -6.08
CA LEU A 51 -33.08 -14.15 -5.44
C LEU A 51 -33.98 -14.82 -6.46
N SER A 52 -34.52 -15.98 -6.17
CA SER A 52 -35.45 -16.72 -7.09
C SER A 52 -36.70 -17.17 -6.38
N GLY A 53 -37.84 -16.97 -7.02
CA GLY A 53 -39.12 -17.58 -6.62
C GLY A 53 -39.33 -19.00 -7.14
N TYR A 54 -38.38 -19.53 -7.92
CA TYR A 54 -38.50 -20.83 -8.56
C TYR A 54 -37.28 -21.69 -8.27
N ALA A 55 -37.53 -22.94 -7.89
CA ALA A 55 -36.49 -23.97 -7.77
C ALA A 55 -36.12 -24.52 -9.16
N ASP A 56 -35.81 -23.65 -10.12
CA ASP A 56 -35.41 -24.07 -11.46
C ASP A 56 -33.90 -24.28 -11.50
N PHE A 57 -33.50 -25.50 -11.73
CA PHE A 57 -32.11 -25.93 -11.79
C PHE A 57 -31.34 -25.20 -12.90
N SER A 58 -31.98 -24.83 -14.00
CA SER A 58 -31.32 -24.11 -15.10
C SER A 58 -30.84 -22.73 -14.70
N TYR A 59 -31.62 -22.00 -13.91
CA TYR A 59 -31.21 -20.68 -13.38
C TYR A 59 -30.07 -20.77 -12.37
N ALA A 60 -30.13 -21.77 -11.49
CA ALA A 60 -29.04 -22.00 -10.54
C ALA A 60 -27.74 -22.38 -11.26
N GLN A 61 -27.81 -23.20 -12.30
CA GLN A 61 -26.66 -23.57 -13.12
C GLN A 61 -26.05 -22.34 -13.84
N GLN A 62 -26.89 -21.49 -14.45
CA GLN A 62 -26.41 -20.26 -15.09
C GLN A 62 -25.79 -19.29 -14.10
N ALA A 63 -26.38 -19.13 -12.91
CA ALA A 63 -25.84 -18.30 -11.87
C ALA A 63 -24.43 -18.77 -11.43
N LEU A 64 -24.26 -20.08 -11.23
CA LEU A 64 -22.97 -20.68 -10.88
C LEU A 64 -21.92 -20.53 -11.99
N GLN A 65 -22.31 -20.71 -13.26
CA GLN A 65 -21.41 -20.53 -14.41
C GLN A 65 -20.89 -19.09 -14.58
N ASN A 66 -21.65 -18.13 -14.06
CA ASN A 66 -21.27 -16.71 -14.06
C ASN A 66 -20.77 -16.24 -12.69
N ASP A 67 -20.18 -17.10 -11.86
CA ASP A 67 -19.58 -16.79 -10.57
C ASP A 67 -20.51 -15.98 -9.63
N CYS A 68 -21.79 -16.47 -9.49
CA CYS A 68 -22.69 -15.98 -8.47
C CYS A 68 -22.17 -16.34 -7.08
N THR A 69 -22.13 -15.39 -6.17
CA THR A 69 -21.66 -15.61 -4.79
C THR A 69 -22.61 -16.50 -4.00
N ASP A 70 -23.92 -16.31 -4.22
CA ASP A 70 -24.95 -17.15 -3.61
C ASP A 70 -26.28 -17.08 -4.38
N TYR A 71 -27.12 -18.10 -4.15
CA TYR A 71 -28.43 -18.23 -4.78
C TYR A 71 -29.47 -18.56 -3.70
N ILE A 72 -30.46 -17.70 -3.52
CA ILE A 72 -31.45 -17.80 -2.44
C ILE A 72 -32.84 -18.02 -3.03
N LEU A 73 -33.54 -19.02 -2.52
CA LEU A 73 -34.95 -19.24 -2.85
C LEU A 73 -35.85 -18.34 -1.99
N LYS A 74 -36.86 -17.75 -2.63
CA LYS A 74 -37.95 -17.06 -1.93
C LYS A 74 -38.92 -18.07 -1.29
N PRO A 75 -39.47 -17.79 -0.11
CA PRO A 75 -39.42 -16.56 0.63
C PRO A 75 -38.07 -16.38 1.38
N VAL A 76 -37.48 -15.18 1.27
CA VAL A 76 -36.23 -14.86 1.96
C VAL A 76 -36.53 -14.52 3.39
N ASP A 77 -35.96 -15.29 4.33
CA ASP A 77 -36.01 -14.98 5.73
C ASP A 77 -34.76 -14.23 6.21
N LYS A 78 -34.84 -13.69 7.43
CA LYS A 78 -33.75 -12.91 8.02
C LYS A 78 -32.47 -13.76 8.25
N GLU A 79 -32.62 -15.03 8.58
CA GLU A 79 -31.50 -15.91 8.88
C GLU A 79 -30.71 -16.26 7.62
N MET A 80 -31.43 -16.53 6.51
CA MET A 80 -30.81 -16.76 5.20
C MET A 80 -30.01 -15.54 4.75
N LEU A 81 -30.62 -14.34 4.86
CA LEU A 81 -29.93 -13.11 4.50
C LEU A 81 -28.68 -12.86 5.34
N LEU A 82 -28.77 -13.06 6.65
CA LEU A 82 -27.63 -12.92 7.54
C LEU A 82 -26.51 -13.92 7.23
N LYS A 83 -26.82 -15.17 6.87
CA LYS A 83 -25.81 -16.16 6.44
C LYS A 83 -25.06 -15.70 5.19
N VAL A 84 -25.79 -15.19 4.20
CA VAL A 84 -25.20 -14.70 2.95
C VAL A 84 -24.33 -13.46 3.21
N LEU A 85 -24.83 -12.50 3.98
CA LEU A 85 -24.04 -11.32 4.34
C LEU A 85 -22.75 -11.69 5.12
N SER A 86 -22.85 -12.65 6.05
CA SER A 86 -21.68 -13.15 6.77
C SER A 86 -20.69 -13.84 5.83
N LYS A 87 -21.15 -14.64 4.87
CA LYS A 87 -20.30 -15.26 3.85
C LYS A 87 -19.57 -14.22 3.01
N VAL A 88 -20.30 -13.20 2.53
CA VAL A 88 -19.70 -12.10 1.74
C VAL A 88 -18.65 -11.34 2.56
N LEU A 89 -18.92 -11.06 3.83
CA LEU A 89 -17.94 -10.41 4.72
C LEU A 89 -16.67 -11.25 4.90
N VAL A 90 -16.79 -12.56 5.07
CA VAL A 90 -15.63 -13.46 5.16
C VAL A 90 -14.82 -13.41 3.86
N LEU A 91 -15.46 -13.61 2.71
CA LEU A 91 -14.80 -13.57 1.40
C LEU A 91 -14.11 -12.23 1.13
N LYS A 92 -14.76 -11.12 1.51
CA LYS A 92 -14.18 -9.77 1.38
C LYS A 92 -12.93 -9.61 2.26
N ASN A 93 -12.99 -10.09 3.51
CA ASN A 93 -11.87 -10.02 4.43
C ASN A 93 -10.69 -10.88 3.96
N GLU A 94 -10.94 -12.09 3.47
CA GLU A 94 -9.92 -12.97 2.89
C GLU A 94 -9.25 -12.33 1.68
N LYS A 95 -10.04 -11.76 0.75
CA LYS A 95 -9.50 -11.05 -0.41
C LYS A 95 -8.65 -9.84 -0.02
N ASN A 96 -9.11 -9.06 0.95
CA ASN A 96 -8.35 -7.91 1.46
C ASN A 96 -7.04 -8.37 2.11
N GLN A 97 -7.08 -9.45 2.91
CA GLN A 97 -5.88 -10.01 3.54
C GLN A 97 -4.87 -10.48 2.51
N ILE A 98 -5.30 -11.21 1.47
CA ILE A 98 -4.42 -11.65 0.38
C ILE A 98 -3.79 -10.44 -0.34
N ASN A 99 -4.57 -9.38 -0.59
CA ASN A 99 -4.08 -8.17 -1.24
C ASN A 99 -3.05 -7.43 -0.37
N GLU A 100 -3.30 -7.34 0.93
CA GLU A 100 -2.35 -6.74 1.88
C GLU A 100 -1.06 -7.55 1.97
N ASP A 101 -1.15 -8.87 2.05
CA ASP A 101 0.02 -9.75 2.14
C ASP A 101 0.84 -9.69 0.84
N ASN A 102 0.19 -9.66 -0.33
CA ASN A 102 0.84 -9.45 -1.61
C ASN A 102 1.54 -8.08 -1.68
N LYS A 103 0.89 -7.02 -1.15
CA LYS A 103 1.49 -5.69 -1.07
C LYS A 103 2.71 -5.66 -0.18
N LYS A 104 2.63 -6.26 1.01
CA LYS A 104 3.76 -6.37 1.95
C LYS A 104 4.92 -7.16 1.34
N MET A 105 4.62 -8.28 0.66
CA MET A 105 5.63 -9.09 -0.01
C MET A 105 6.33 -8.31 -1.13
N LYS A 106 5.60 -7.58 -1.96
CA LYS A 106 6.18 -6.72 -3.00
C LYS A 106 7.06 -5.62 -2.40
N GLN A 107 6.63 -4.99 -1.31
CA GLN A 107 7.42 -3.97 -0.61
C GLN A 107 8.72 -4.55 -0.03
N ALA A 108 8.66 -5.70 0.63
CA ALA A 108 9.83 -6.37 1.18
C ALA A 108 10.82 -6.78 0.06
N TYR A 109 10.30 -7.25 -1.07
CA TYR A 109 11.12 -7.62 -2.21
C TYR A 109 11.80 -6.39 -2.83
N LEU A 110 11.06 -5.28 -3.02
CA LEU A 110 11.63 -4.03 -3.49
C LEU A 110 12.70 -3.48 -2.53
N ALA A 111 12.43 -3.51 -1.22
CA ALA A 111 13.40 -3.08 -0.20
C ALA A 111 14.72 -3.87 -0.29
N ARG A 112 14.66 -5.19 -0.51
CA ARG A 112 15.86 -6.03 -0.71
C ARG A 112 16.69 -5.58 -1.92
N HIS A 113 16.03 -5.28 -3.04
CA HIS A 113 16.72 -4.78 -4.23
C HIS A 113 17.31 -3.38 -4.01
N LEU A 114 16.58 -2.50 -3.32
CA LEU A 114 17.07 -1.17 -2.96
C LEU A 114 18.31 -1.25 -2.05
N ILE A 115 18.32 -2.14 -1.06
CA ILE A 115 19.48 -2.37 -0.20
C ILE A 115 20.68 -2.81 -1.03
N SER A 116 20.49 -3.70 -2.00
CA SER A 116 21.58 -4.11 -2.91
C SER A 116 22.10 -2.94 -3.73
N LEU A 117 21.22 -2.07 -4.23
CA LEU A 117 21.59 -0.88 -4.99
C LEU A 117 22.37 0.14 -4.15
N ILE A 118 21.92 0.47 -2.94
CA ILE A 118 22.61 1.44 -2.08
C ILE A 118 23.99 0.94 -1.63
N GLN A 119 24.15 -0.39 -1.47
CA GLN A 119 25.44 -1.01 -1.14
C GLN A 119 26.38 -1.12 -2.35
N GLY A 120 25.90 -0.83 -3.56
CA GLY A 120 26.66 -1.01 -4.80
C GLY A 120 26.91 -2.49 -5.16
N LYS A 121 26.16 -3.41 -4.56
CA LYS A 121 26.23 -4.88 -4.77
C LYS A 121 24.99 -5.36 -5.52
N TYR A 122 24.84 -4.96 -6.77
CA TYR A 122 23.66 -5.30 -7.56
C TYR A 122 24.04 -5.70 -8.98
N ASP A 123 23.14 -6.42 -9.63
CA ASP A 123 23.17 -6.77 -11.05
C ASP A 123 22.05 -6.06 -11.84
N GLU A 124 21.96 -6.34 -13.12
CA GLU A 124 20.92 -5.78 -13.99
C GLU A 124 19.51 -6.19 -13.55
N VAL A 125 19.34 -7.40 -12.98
CA VAL A 125 18.05 -7.90 -12.50
C VAL A 125 17.56 -7.04 -11.35
N ASN A 126 18.43 -6.73 -10.38
CA ASN A 126 18.11 -5.85 -9.26
C ASN A 126 17.70 -4.45 -9.76
N LEU A 127 18.49 -3.88 -10.66
CA LEU A 127 18.26 -2.54 -11.18
C LEU A 127 16.95 -2.44 -11.97
N ASN A 128 16.70 -3.42 -12.86
CA ASN A 128 15.48 -3.44 -13.66
C ASN A 128 14.25 -3.60 -12.77
N TYR A 129 14.30 -4.49 -11.77
CA TYR A 129 13.20 -4.65 -10.83
C TYR A 129 12.85 -3.34 -10.11
N VAL A 130 13.85 -2.59 -9.65
CA VAL A 130 13.63 -1.29 -9.00
C VAL A 130 13.02 -0.29 -9.99
N LYS A 131 13.53 -0.19 -11.22
CA LYS A 131 13.02 0.73 -12.24
C LYS A 131 11.57 0.43 -12.65
N GLU A 132 11.17 -0.83 -12.65
CA GLU A 132 9.81 -1.26 -13.00
C GLU A 132 8.80 -1.08 -11.84
N ASN A 133 9.27 -1.14 -10.59
CA ASN A 133 8.40 -1.15 -9.42
C ASN A 133 8.50 0.11 -8.55
N MET A 134 9.36 1.05 -8.90
CA MET A 134 9.52 2.31 -8.20
C MET A 134 9.56 3.48 -9.19
N ARG A 135 8.76 4.49 -8.95
CA ARG A 135 8.81 5.72 -9.72
C ARG A 135 10.06 6.53 -9.35
N CYS A 136 10.95 6.75 -10.32
CA CYS A 136 12.20 7.49 -10.15
C CYS A 136 12.33 8.53 -11.27
N GLU A 137 11.52 9.57 -11.24
CA GLU A 137 11.57 10.66 -12.19
C GLU A 137 12.45 11.80 -11.66
N GLY A 138 13.31 12.34 -12.53
CA GLY A 138 14.27 13.37 -12.16
C GLY A 138 15.50 12.81 -11.47
N GLY A 139 16.10 13.62 -10.59
CA GLY A 139 17.23 13.17 -9.77
C GLY A 139 16.76 12.46 -8.51
N ALA A 140 17.63 11.60 -7.99
CA ALA A 140 17.36 10.86 -6.76
C ALA A 140 18.40 11.14 -5.68
N ARG A 141 18.01 10.99 -4.42
CA ARG A 141 18.87 11.04 -3.24
C ARG A 141 18.50 9.93 -2.27
N TYR A 142 19.51 9.36 -1.64
CA TYR A 142 19.29 8.56 -0.45
C TYR A 142 19.16 9.48 0.76
N VAL A 143 18.13 9.25 1.56
CA VAL A 143 17.88 9.95 2.81
C VAL A 143 17.82 8.93 3.92
N GLU A 144 18.63 9.12 4.95
CA GLU A 144 18.61 8.33 6.16
C GLU A 144 17.94 9.12 7.27
N ILE A 145 17.04 8.47 7.98
CA ILE A 145 16.27 9.05 9.08
C ILE A 145 16.68 8.35 10.36
N GLN A 146 17.19 9.12 11.29
CA GLN A 146 17.72 8.66 12.57
C GLN A 146 17.05 9.41 13.71
N MET A 147 17.00 8.79 14.87
CA MET A 147 16.75 9.53 16.10
C MET A 147 17.97 10.33 16.50
N GLU A 148 17.75 11.53 17.01
CA GLU A 148 18.81 12.29 17.65
C GLU A 148 19.32 11.50 18.86
N GLN A 149 20.64 11.31 18.94
CA GLN A 149 21.24 10.59 20.06
C GLN A 149 20.94 11.31 21.37
N LEU A 150 20.42 10.57 22.35
CA LEU A 150 20.24 11.06 23.69
C LEU A 150 21.60 11.29 24.39
N PRO A 151 21.71 12.24 25.32
CA PRO A 151 22.88 12.39 26.16
C PRO A 151 23.23 11.07 26.86
N ALA A 152 24.52 10.77 27.00
CA ALA A 152 25.02 9.58 27.67
C ALA A 152 24.42 9.46 29.07
N GLY A 153 23.58 8.48 29.32
CA GLY A 153 22.95 8.23 30.61
C GLY A 153 21.57 7.59 30.55
N ASP A 154 20.82 7.75 29.47
CA ASP A 154 19.51 7.15 29.29
C ASP A 154 19.61 5.89 28.43
N GLU A 155 19.70 4.71 29.05
CA GLU A 155 19.57 3.43 28.35
C GLU A 155 18.09 3.21 28.00
N ILE A 156 17.72 3.39 26.73
CA ILE A 156 16.41 2.98 26.24
C ILE A 156 16.46 1.48 25.98
N LEU A 157 15.43 0.76 26.44
CA LEU A 157 15.29 -0.67 26.18
C LEU A 157 15.17 -0.94 24.66
N ASP A 158 15.78 -2.02 24.20
CA ASP A 158 15.78 -2.46 22.79
C ASP A 158 14.35 -2.59 22.21
N SER A 159 13.39 -3.05 23.03
CA SER A 159 11.97 -3.13 22.67
C SER A 159 11.34 -1.76 22.33
N ASP A 160 11.73 -0.74 23.09
CA ASP A 160 11.21 0.62 22.91
C ASP A 160 11.81 1.27 21.67
N MET A 161 13.10 0.97 21.39
CA MET A 161 13.78 1.41 20.17
C MET A 161 13.14 0.81 18.91
N ARG A 162 12.82 -0.48 18.91
CA ARG A 162 12.10 -1.14 17.79
C ARG A 162 10.69 -0.59 17.58
N SER A 163 9.98 -0.35 18.68
CA SER A 163 8.65 0.27 18.63
C SER A 163 8.73 1.67 18.03
N LEU A 164 9.74 2.43 18.37
CA LEU A 164 9.96 3.77 17.88
C LEU A 164 10.40 3.78 16.41
N GLN A 165 11.31 2.88 16.01
CA GLN A 165 11.67 2.68 14.60
C GLN A 165 10.42 2.38 13.74
N ARG A 166 9.55 1.49 14.23
CA ARG A 166 8.29 1.18 13.56
C ARG A 166 7.40 2.41 13.40
N LYS A 167 7.26 3.24 14.44
CA LYS A 167 6.50 4.50 14.36
C LYS A 167 7.11 5.50 13.38
N MET A 168 8.45 5.59 13.32
CA MET A 168 9.15 6.41 12.32
C MET A 168 8.84 5.93 10.90
N TYR A 169 8.93 4.62 10.67
CA TYR A 169 8.61 4.00 9.38
C TYR A 169 7.15 4.27 8.98
N GLU A 170 6.20 3.98 9.86
CA GLU A 170 4.76 4.19 9.63
C GLU A 170 4.46 5.68 9.35
N SER A 171 5.09 6.61 10.08
CA SER A 171 4.94 8.05 9.86
C SER A 171 5.53 8.48 8.50
N CYS A 172 6.69 7.94 8.12
CA CYS A 172 7.30 8.23 6.83
C CYS A 172 6.41 7.75 5.68
N VAL A 173 5.91 6.51 5.77
CA VAL A 173 4.99 5.94 4.78
C VAL A 173 3.68 6.73 4.69
N ALA A 174 3.11 7.15 5.83
CA ALA A 174 1.89 7.94 5.86
C ALA A 174 2.06 9.32 5.20
N PHE A 175 3.21 9.97 5.40
CA PHE A 175 3.53 11.26 4.79
C PHE A 175 3.74 11.14 3.27
N LEU A 176 4.46 10.11 2.84
CA LEU A 176 4.78 9.91 1.42
C LEU A 176 3.56 9.49 0.60
N GLY A 177 2.53 8.93 1.24
CA GLY A 177 1.35 8.40 0.57
C GLY A 177 1.58 7.02 -0.05
N ALA A 178 0.49 6.44 -0.56
CA ALA A 178 0.48 5.06 -1.03
C ALA A 178 1.45 4.81 -2.20
N ASP A 179 1.59 5.77 -3.10
CA ASP A 179 2.39 5.63 -4.33
C ASP A 179 3.90 5.68 -4.06
N SER A 180 4.30 6.38 -3.00
CA SER A 180 5.73 6.53 -2.62
C SER A 180 6.16 5.64 -1.46
N ALA A 181 5.24 4.89 -0.84
CA ALA A 181 5.52 4.05 0.33
C ALA A 181 6.59 2.99 0.07
N HIS A 182 6.71 2.53 -1.17
CA HIS A 182 7.70 1.57 -1.61
C HIS A 182 9.15 2.07 -1.57
N CYS A 183 9.36 3.38 -1.42
CA CYS A 183 10.69 3.97 -1.33
C CYS A 183 11.30 3.90 0.07
N VAL A 184 10.52 3.54 1.10
CA VAL A 184 10.97 3.46 2.51
C VAL A 184 11.39 2.03 2.83
N PHE A 185 12.54 1.86 3.48
CA PHE A 185 13.05 0.56 3.88
C PHE A 185 13.88 0.65 5.16
N ASP A 186 13.96 -0.48 5.86
CA ASP A 186 14.81 -0.65 7.03
C ASP A 186 16.28 -0.79 6.58
N VAL A 187 17.16 -0.01 7.15
CA VAL A 187 18.60 0.03 6.82
C VAL A 187 19.42 -0.78 7.84
N SER A 188 18.77 -1.46 8.77
CA SER A 188 19.44 -2.21 9.85
C SER A 188 20.46 -3.21 9.30
N VAL A 189 21.67 -2.75 9.03
CA VAL A 189 22.80 -3.58 8.61
C VAL A 189 23.47 -4.25 9.83
N ASN A 190 23.25 -3.70 11.04
CA ASN A 190 23.74 -4.21 12.32
C ASN A 190 22.62 -4.23 13.34
N GLU A 191 22.61 -5.22 14.23
CA GLU A 191 21.57 -5.50 15.22
C GLU A 191 21.19 -4.35 16.20
N LYS A 192 21.91 -3.24 16.18
CA LYS A 192 21.71 -2.07 17.06
C LYS A 192 21.45 -0.76 16.32
N VAL A 193 21.13 -0.81 15.04
CA VAL A 193 20.82 0.38 14.23
C VAL A 193 19.33 0.39 13.94
N TYR A 194 18.65 1.44 14.40
CA TYR A 194 17.19 1.62 14.27
C TYR A 194 16.84 2.70 13.25
N ASP A 195 17.70 2.86 12.25
CA ASP A 195 17.55 3.87 11.21
C ASP A 195 16.64 3.35 10.09
N ILE A 196 15.93 4.26 9.48
CA ILE A 196 15.17 3.97 8.26
C ILE A 196 15.75 4.77 7.10
N GLY A 197 15.69 4.19 5.90
CA GLY A 197 16.12 4.84 4.69
C GLY A 197 14.97 5.03 3.72
N PHE A 198 15.05 6.04 2.90
CA PHE A 198 14.18 6.16 1.75
C PHE A 198 14.90 6.81 0.56
N ILE A 199 14.38 6.61 -0.61
CA ILE A 199 14.86 7.26 -1.83
C ILE A 199 13.95 8.44 -2.13
N PHE A 200 14.47 9.64 -1.92
CA PHE A 200 13.83 10.86 -2.38
C PHE A 200 14.05 11.02 -3.88
N SER A 201 13.00 11.31 -4.64
CA SER A 201 13.05 11.67 -6.06
C SER A 201 12.43 13.04 -6.27
N ASP A 202 12.93 13.79 -7.25
CA ASP A 202 12.54 15.18 -7.49
C ASP A 202 11.01 15.34 -7.66
N TYR A 203 10.36 14.41 -8.35
CA TYR A 203 8.90 14.45 -8.57
C TYR A 203 8.09 14.58 -7.26
N MET A 204 8.59 14.04 -6.15
CA MET A 204 7.89 14.10 -4.85
C MET A 204 7.70 15.54 -4.36
N ALA A 205 8.74 16.37 -4.55
CA ALA A 205 8.65 17.79 -4.19
C ALA A 205 7.87 18.60 -5.22
N GLU A 206 8.02 18.28 -6.51
CA GLU A 206 7.32 18.93 -7.61
C GLU A 206 5.81 18.74 -7.50
N GLU A 207 5.32 17.53 -7.27
CA GLU A 207 3.89 17.23 -7.07
C GLU A 207 3.32 17.93 -5.83
N ALA A 208 4.14 18.09 -4.78
CA ALA A 208 3.76 18.85 -3.59
C ALA A 208 3.84 20.39 -3.77
N ALA A 209 4.22 20.88 -4.95
CA ALA A 209 4.51 22.28 -5.23
C ALA A 209 5.50 22.91 -4.23
N LYS A 210 6.53 22.16 -3.83
CA LYS A 210 7.55 22.54 -2.86
C LYS A 210 8.96 22.38 -3.47
N ASN A 211 9.94 23.09 -2.92
CA ASN A 211 11.33 22.73 -3.15
C ASN A 211 11.74 21.55 -2.28
N GLU A 212 12.81 20.85 -2.66
CA GLU A 212 13.35 19.69 -1.95
C GLU A 212 13.54 19.94 -0.44
N ARG A 213 14.17 21.05 -0.09
CA ARG A 213 14.45 21.38 1.32
C ARG A 213 13.17 21.50 2.13
N LYS A 214 12.18 22.21 1.62
CA LYS A 214 10.88 22.40 2.29
C LYS A 214 10.14 21.08 2.43
N TYR A 215 10.17 20.25 1.41
CA TYR A 215 9.55 18.92 1.43
C TYR A 215 10.14 18.04 2.54
N LEU A 216 11.48 17.98 2.62
CA LEU A 216 12.19 17.19 3.63
C LEU A 216 12.02 17.77 5.05
N GLU A 217 11.96 19.10 5.20
CA GLU A 217 11.65 19.75 6.48
C GLU A 217 10.23 19.42 6.96
N ASP A 218 9.25 19.41 6.07
CA ASP A 218 7.87 19.05 6.38
C ASP A 218 7.75 17.57 6.76
N LEU A 219 8.43 16.66 6.04
CA LEU A 219 8.52 15.25 6.39
C LEU A 219 9.15 15.07 7.78
N ARG A 220 10.28 15.71 8.03
CA ARG A 220 10.93 15.65 9.34
C ARG A 220 10.01 16.08 10.47
N ARG A 221 9.31 17.23 10.29
CA ARG A 221 8.36 17.74 11.27
C ARG A 221 7.24 16.74 11.52
N TYR A 222 6.65 16.19 10.45
CA TYR A 222 5.61 15.19 10.56
C TYR A 222 6.04 13.97 11.37
N ILE A 223 7.25 13.45 11.14
CA ILE A 223 7.78 12.33 11.91
C ILE A 223 8.02 12.73 13.37
N CYS A 224 8.59 13.91 13.64
CA CYS A 224 8.80 14.41 15.01
C CYS A 224 7.47 14.51 15.77
N ASP A 225 6.41 15.04 15.13
CA ASP A 225 5.10 15.23 15.75
C ASP A 225 4.43 13.88 16.10
N ASN A 226 4.58 12.86 15.24
CA ASN A 226 4.01 11.53 15.48
C ASN A 226 4.82 10.68 16.47
N THR A 227 6.13 10.85 16.50
CA THR A 227 7.01 10.06 17.38
C THR A 227 7.29 10.73 18.71
N GLN A 228 7.03 12.05 18.83
CA GLN A 228 7.40 12.89 19.98
C GLN A 228 8.91 12.82 20.28
N LYS A 229 9.72 12.62 19.23
CA LYS A 229 11.18 12.54 19.30
C LYS A 229 11.83 13.44 18.27
N ASN A 230 13.02 13.93 18.57
CA ASN A 230 13.83 14.67 17.61
C ASN A 230 14.43 13.70 16.59
N ILE A 231 14.25 14.05 15.33
CA ILE A 231 14.71 13.26 14.18
C ILE A 231 15.77 14.04 13.42
N VAL A 232 16.83 13.35 13.06
CA VAL A 232 17.89 13.83 12.17
C VAL A 232 17.75 13.16 10.82
N MET A 233 17.84 13.94 9.75
CA MET A 233 17.87 13.42 8.39
C MET A 233 19.26 13.66 7.78
N LEU A 234 19.88 12.59 7.31
CA LEU A 234 21.13 12.62 6.56
C LEU A 234 20.82 12.49 5.08
N VAL A 235 20.99 13.56 4.34
CA VAL A 235 20.64 13.64 2.93
C VAL A 235 21.89 13.50 2.07
N GLY A 236 21.94 12.43 1.29
CA GLY A 236 23.03 12.18 0.35
C GLY A 236 23.00 13.14 -0.85
N ARG A 237 24.11 13.22 -1.58
CA ARG A 237 24.18 14.03 -2.80
C ARG A 237 23.23 13.52 -3.86
N LYS A 238 22.66 14.45 -4.64
CA LYS A 238 21.82 14.14 -5.77
C LYS A 238 22.55 13.35 -6.84
N VAL A 239 21.91 12.32 -7.36
CA VAL A 239 22.34 11.53 -8.51
C VAL A 239 21.32 11.64 -9.61
N SER A 240 21.77 11.52 -10.87
CA SER A 240 20.91 11.68 -12.06
C SER A 240 20.12 10.43 -12.42
N ASP A 241 20.51 9.28 -11.88
CA ASP A 241 19.91 7.97 -12.13
C ASP A 241 20.04 7.09 -10.92
N ILE A 242 19.01 6.25 -10.67
CA ILE A 242 18.95 5.35 -9.52
C ILE A 242 20.10 4.34 -9.48
N SER A 243 20.68 3.97 -10.62
CA SER A 243 21.86 3.10 -10.67
C SER A 243 23.08 3.68 -9.94
N LYS A 244 23.11 4.99 -9.75
CA LYS A 244 24.18 5.69 -9.03
C LYS A 244 23.87 5.95 -7.55
N ILE A 245 22.78 5.41 -7.04
CA ILE A 245 22.29 5.71 -5.68
C ILE A 245 23.30 5.35 -4.58
N ALA A 246 24.17 4.36 -4.82
CA ALA A 246 25.27 4.01 -3.93
C ALA A 246 26.19 5.18 -3.60
N ARG A 247 26.37 6.12 -4.53
CA ARG A 247 27.16 7.35 -4.28
C ARG A 247 26.45 8.29 -3.30
N SER A 248 25.13 8.39 -3.45
CA SER A 248 24.30 9.18 -2.53
C SER A 248 24.29 8.58 -1.12
N TYR A 249 24.16 7.25 -1.02
CA TYR A 249 24.27 6.52 0.23
C TYR A 249 25.64 6.72 0.91
N GLY A 250 26.75 6.58 0.18
CA GLY A 250 28.08 6.81 0.71
C GLY A 250 28.27 8.22 1.27
N ASN A 251 27.67 9.24 0.64
CA ASN A 251 27.69 10.60 1.21
C ASN A 251 26.88 10.71 2.51
N ALA A 252 25.71 10.07 2.61
CA ALA A 252 24.92 10.06 3.84
C ALA A 252 25.68 9.36 4.99
N CYS A 253 26.35 8.23 4.69
CA CYS A 253 27.21 7.55 5.67
C CYS A 253 28.37 8.42 6.14
N MET A 254 29.00 9.22 5.28
CA MET A 254 30.01 10.18 5.70
C MET A 254 29.45 11.22 6.66
N LEU A 255 28.24 11.75 6.39
CA LEU A 255 27.60 12.70 7.30
C LEU A 255 27.31 12.09 8.66
N ARG A 256 26.95 10.81 8.73
CA ARG A 256 26.80 10.07 10.00
C ARG A 256 28.08 10.08 10.81
N SER A 257 29.24 9.83 10.19
CA SER A 257 30.53 9.81 10.85
C SER A 257 30.90 11.18 11.49
N PHE A 258 30.47 12.30 10.89
CA PHE A 258 30.70 13.64 11.43
C PHE A 258 29.79 13.99 12.61
N GLN A 259 28.68 13.33 12.82
CA GLN A 259 27.81 13.58 13.99
C GLN A 259 28.52 13.21 15.31
N GLY A 260 29.33 12.16 15.29
CA GLY A 260 30.15 11.76 16.45
C GLY A 260 31.18 12.81 16.91
N PHE A 261 31.55 13.76 16.05
CA PHE A 261 32.52 14.83 16.40
C PHE A 261 31.88 16.10 16.97
N ARG A 262 30.55 16.19 17.07
CA ARG A 262 29.86 17.35 17.67
C ARG A 262 29.95 17.43 19.20
N ILE A 263 30.60 16.47 19.87
CA ILE A 263 30.64 16.36 21.34
C ILE A 263 31.94 16.95 21.91
N VAL A 264 32.77 17.62 21.12
CA VAL A 264 33.90 18.35 21.66
C VAL A 264 33.64 19.84 21.57
N LYS A 265 32.89 20.38 22.54
CA LYS A 265 32.98 21.76 23.01
C LYS A 265 32.95 21.77 24.52
#